data_8c03ec1f6bfd49b1a795e8b7bb480c8d
#
_entry.id   8c03ec1f6bfd49b1a795e8b7bb480c8d
#
_cell.length_a   1.000
_cell.length_b   1.000
_cell.length_c   1.000
_cell.angle_alpha   90.00
_cell.angle_beta   90.00
_cell.angle_gamma   90.00
#
_symmetry.space_group_name_H-M   'P 1'
#
loop_
_entity.id
_entity.type
_entity.pdbx_description
1 polymer ?
#
loop_
_entity_poly.entity_id
_entity_poly.type
_entity_poly.pdbx_seq_one_letter_code
_entity_poly.pdbx_strand_id
1 'polypeptide(L)'
;MPIVERVKRIDALGFQVEIWDWTRHDIMALVNTGATFSSMTGYIDGTLADKEGSDRLVKTARQSIAVAKELGIPRLNLHGTGLDDQGLPVVPAGEVTGPMWIRAHDTLNRLADLGQEHGVTFVLENLNTQVDHPGVPFARACDVLDLVASVDRPEVRIMLDLYHAQIGEGNLIELVRRCAPYLGEIQVADVPGRCEPGSGEIHYPAIARTLNDIGYRGTIGLEGWASGDDELALRRFEEAFTLSV
;
A
#
# COMPACT_ATOMS: atom_id res chain seq x y z
N MET A 1 -8.18 -21.09 2.65
CA MET A 1 -8.27 -21.23 1.16
C MET A 1 -6.88 -21.06 0.58
N PRO A 2 -6.40 -21.95 -0.32
CA PRO A 2 -5.12 -21.81 -1.01
C PRO A 2 -5.09 -20.52 -1.85
N ILE A 3 -3.91 -19.90 -1.99
CA ILE A 3 -3.78 -18.59 -2.66
C ILE A 3 -4.30 -18.61 -4.11
N VAL A 4 -3.98 -19.64 -4.88
CA VAL A 4 -4.41 -19.77 -6.29
C VAL A 4 -5.93 -19.82 -6.41
N GLU A 5 -6.60 -20.52 -5.51
CA GLU A 5 -8.07 -20.60 -5.48
C GLU A 5 -8.68 -19.24 -5.11
N ARG A 6 -8.08 -18.54 -4.12
CA ARG A 6 -8.49 -17.20 -3.73
C ARG A 6 -8.37 -16.21 -4.87
N VAL A 7 -7.22 -16.21 -5.56
CA VAL A 7 -6.95 -15.35 -6.72
C VAL A 7 -8.01 -15.56 -7.81
N LYS A 8 -8.27 -16.82 -8.19
CA LYS A 8 -9.29 -17.15 -9.19
C LYS A 8 -10.69 -16.70 -8.80
N ARG A 9 -11.03 -16.80 -7.51
CA ARG A 9 -12.33 -16.39 -7.00
C ARG A 9 -12.50 -14.87 -7.02
N ILE A 10 -11.47 -14.12 -6.63
CA ILE A 10 -11.46 -12.65 -6.68
C ILE A 10 -11.57 -12.17 -8.13
N ASP A 11 -10.78 -12.73 -9.03
CA ASP A 11 -10.80 -12.41 -10.47
C ASP A 11 -12.16 -12.72 -11.10
N ALA A 12 -12.78 -13.86 -10.77
CA ALA A 12 -14.11 -14.23 -11.25
C ALA A 12 -15.22 -13.27 -10.79
N LEU A 13 -15.01 -12.53 -9.71
CA LEU A 13 -15.89 -11.47 -9.22
C LEU A 13 -15.60 -10.11 -9.86
N GLY A 14 -14.63 -10.02 -10.78
CA GLY A 14 -14.30 -8.81 -11.52
C GLY A 14 -13.30 -7.87 -10.83
N PHE A 15 -12.67 -8.31 -9.74
CA PHE A 15 -11.65 -7.52 -9.03
C PHE A 15 -10.24 -7.85 -9.49
N GLN A 16 -9.35 -6.87 -9.39
CA GLN A 16 -7.90 -7.10 -9.43
C GLN A 16 -7.42 -7.65 -8.08
N VAL A 17 -6.23 -8.25 -8.09
CA VAL A 17 -5.66 -8.89 -6.90
C VAL A 17 -4.41 -8.14 -6.44
N GLU A 18 -4.31 -7.94 -5.14
CA GLU A 18 -3.08 -7.56 -4.47
C GLU A 18 -2.46 -8.79 -3.81
N ILE A 19 -1.14 -8.88 -3.81
CA ILE A 19 -0.44 -9.92 -3.08
C ILE A 19 0.57 -9.31 -2.12
N TRP A 20 0.48 -9.77 -0.88
CA TRP A 20 1.45 -9.50 0.15
C TRP A 20 2.55 -10.54 0.07
N ASP A 21 3.73 -10.29 0.55
CA ASP A 21 4.85 -11.23 0.66
C ASP A 21 4.90 -12.32 -0.44
N TRP A 22 5.23 -11.90 -1.65
CA TRP A 22 5.32 -12.76 -2.82
C TRP A 22 6.31 -13.93 -2.63
N THR A 23 7.26 -13.83 -1.67
CA THR A 23 8.27 -14.87 -1.43
C THR A 23 7.68 -16.18 -0.92
N ARG A 24 6.44 -16.16 -0.42
CA ARG A 24 5.70 -17.34 0.08
C ARG A 24 4.87 -18.05 -0.98
N HIS A 25 4.90 -17.57 -2.21
CA HIS A 25 4.01 -18.04 -3.25
C HIS A 25 4.77 -18.66 -4.43
N ASP A 26 4.16 -19.67 -5.06
CA ASP A 26 4.57 -20.14 -6.37
C ASP A 26 4.13 -19.14 -7.44
N ILE A 27 5.07 -18.33 -7.90
CA ILE A 27 4.81 -17.24 -8.85
C ILE A 27 4.27 -17.78 -10.18
N MET A 28 4.79 -18.92 -10.67
CA MET A 28 4.29 -19.51 -11.90
C MET A 28 2.85 -20.02 -11.77
N ALA A 29 2.49 -20.53 -10.60
CA ALA A 29 1.10 -20.90 -10.31
C ALA A 29 0.17 -19.67 -10.30
N LEU A 30 0.64 -18.52 -9.82
CA LEU A 30 -0.11 -17.26 -9.88
C LEU A 30 -0.23 -16.72 -11.30
N VAL A 31 0.86 -16.69 -12.08
CA VAL A 31 0.85 -16.33 -13.52
C VAL A 31 -0.17 -17.17 -14.29
N ASN A 32 -0.20 -18.48 -14.05
CA ASN A 32 -1.11 -19.41 -14.73
C ASN A 32 -2.59 -19.23 -14.33
N THR A 33 -2.92 -18.37 -13.36
CA THR A 33 -4.32 -18.04 -13.09
C THR A 33 -4.94 -17.15 -14.17
N GLY A 34 -4.12 -16.35 -14.85
CA GLY A 34 -4.56 -15.33 -15.80
C GLY A 34 -5.21 -14.11 -15.18
N ALA A 35 -5.24 -14.04 -13.84
CA ALA A 35 -5.83 -12.90 -13.10
C ALA A 35 -5.00 -11.64 -13.29
N THR A 36 -5.65 -10.47 -13.15
CA THR A 36 -4.98 -9.17 -13.15
C THR A 36 -4.55 -8.81 -11.74
N PHE A 37 -3.26 -8.53 -11.58
CA PHE A 37 -2.69 -8.07 -10.31
C PHE A 37 -2.47 -6.56 -10.33
N SER A 38 -2.82 -5.86 -9.23
CA SER A 38 -2.70 -4.40 -9.09
C SER A 38 -1.41 -3.96 -8.42
N SER A 39 -1.05 -4.60 -7.32
CA SER A 39 0.15 -4.28 -6.54
C SER A 39 0.68 -5.48 -5.76
N MET A 40 1.90 -5.37 -5.28
CA MET A 40 2.54 -6.34 -4.38
C MET A 40 3.62 -5.66 -3.55
N THR A 41 4.12 -6.34 -2.50
CA THR A 41 5.27 -5.88 -1.72
C THR A 41 6.50 -5.68 -2.62
N GLY A 42 7.06 -4.48 -2.58
CA GLY A 42 8.13 -4.04 -3.48
C GLY A 42 9.55 -4.32 -3.01
N TYR A 43 9.74 -5.02 -1.90
CA TYR A 43 11.05 -5.37 -1.32
C TYR A 43 10.91 -6.64 -0.46
N ILE A 44 12.03 -7.20 0.00
CA ILE A 44 12.03 -8.35 0.91
C ILE A 44 12.60 -7.96 2.28
N ASP A 45 13.62 -7.10 2.30
CA ASP A 45 14.33 -6.69 3.51
C ASP A 45 14.87 -5.27 3.34
N GLY A 46 15.04 -4.58 4.46
CA GLY A 46 15.65 -3.27 4.53
C GLY A 46 14.81 -2.24 5.27
N THR A 47 15.32 -1.03 5.34
CA THR A 47 14.67 0.11 5.98
C THR A 47 15.08 1.41 5.29
N LEU A 48 14.22 2.42 5.36
CA LEU A 48 14.56 3.79 4.93
C LEU A 48 15.42 4.53 5.96
N ALA A 49 15.52 4.01 7.20
CA ALA A 49 16.04 4.73 8.35
C ALA A 49 17.57 4.76 8.45
N ASP A 50 18.27 3.75 7.94
CA ASP A 50 19.73 3.65 8.02
C ASP A 50 20.39 3.26 6.69
N LYS A 51 21.73 3.41 6.62
CA LYS A 51 22.46 3.20 5.38
C LYS A 51 22.45 1.74 4.91
N GLU A 52 22.73 0.81 5.82
CA GLU A 52 22.83 -0.62 5.47
C GLU A 52 21.45 -1.18 5.08
N GLY A 53 20.43 -0.79 5.83
CA GLY A 53 19.04 -1.14 5.53
C GLY A 53 18.56 -0.57 4.20
N SER A 54 18.92 0.67 3.87
CA SER A 54 18.62 1.29 2.57
C SER A 54 19.28 0.55 1.42
N ASP A 55 20.53 0.13 1.58
CA ASP A 55 21.24 -0.64 0.55
C ASP A 55 20.59 -2.03 0.37
N ARG A 56 20.16 -2.69 1.46
CA ARG A 56 19.40 -3.95 1.38
C ARG A 56 18.06 -3.75 0.71
N LEU A 57 17.32 -2.69 1.07
CA LEU A 57 16.00 -2.38 0.50
C LEU A 57 16.09 -2.22 -1.02
N VAL A 58 17.01 -1.39 -1.51
CA VAL A 58 17.21 -1.19 -2.96
C VAL A 58 17.65 -2.49 -3.66
N LYS A 59 18.50 -3.30 -3.01
CA LYS A 59 18.93 -4.60 -3.54
C LYS A 59 17.75 -5.56 -3.67
N THR A 60 16.91 -5.67 -2.65
CA THR A 60 15.76 -6.60 -2.65
C THR A 60 14.61 -6.09 -3.51
N ALA A 61 14.46 -4.78 -3.68
CA ALA A 61 13.51 -4.21 -4.62
C ALA A 61 13.76 -4.67 -6.08
N ARG A 62 15.01 -4.86 -6.49
CA ARG A 62 15.32 -5.43 -7.82
C ARG A 62 14.78 -6.85 -8.00
N GLN A 63 14.74 -7.65 -6.93
CA GLN A 63 14.15 -8.99 -6.95
C GLN A 63 12.62 -8.91 -7.09
N SER A 64 11.99 -8.01 -6.35
CA SER A 64 10.55 -7.76 -6.46
C SER A 64 10.15 -7.27 -7.86
N ILE A 65 10.95 -6.39 -8.47
CA ILE A 65 10.72 -5.93 -9.86
C ILE A 65 10.71 -7.09 -10.85
N ALA A 66 11.61 -8.08 -10.69
CA ALA A 66 11.63 -9.24 -11.58
C ALA A 66 10.32 -10.04 -11.50
N VAL A 67 9.82 -10.27 -10.29
CA VAL A 67 8.55 -10.96 -10.05
C VAL A 67 7.35 -10.11 -10.53
N ALA A 68 7.37 -8.81 -10.27
CA ALA A 68 6.34 -7.89 -10.75
C ALA A 68 6.17 -7.93 -12.27
N LYS A 69 7.28 -8.03 -13.00
CA LYS A 69 7.26 -8.18 -14.46
C LYS A 69 6.61 -9.49 -14.93
N GLU A 70 6.86 -10.58 -14.23
CA GLU A 70 6.25 -11.89 -14.56
C GLU A 70 4.73 -11.88 -14.33
N LEU A 71 4.27 -11.18 -13.28
CA LEU A 71 2.86 -11.05 -12.91
C LEU A 71 2.14 -9.86 -13.59
N GLY A 72 2.87 -9.00 -14.31
CA GLY A 72 2.32 -7.79 -14.90
C GLY A 72 1.91 -6.72 -13.90
N ILE A 73 2.53 -6.70 -12.71
CA ILE A 73 2.20 -5.78 -11.60
C ILE A 73 2.86 -4.42 -11.82
N PRO A 74 2.09 -3.33 -11.89
CA PRO A 74 2.63 -1.99 -12.12
C PRO A 74 3.10 -1.28 -10.86
N ARG A 75 2.64 -1.67 -9.67
CA ARG A 75 2.91 -0.96 -8.42
C ARG A 75 3.54 -1.86 -7.36
N LEU A 76 4.53 -1.32 -6.68
CA LEU A 76 5.35 -2.00 -5.68
C LEU A 76 5.27 -1.25 -4.35
N ASN A 77 4.61 -1.87 -3.36
CA ASN A 77 4.42 -1.30 -2.03
C ASN A 77 5.74 -1.22 -1.25
N LEU A 78 5.91 -0.14 -0.51
CA LEU A 78 7.03 0.12 0.40
C LEU A 78 6.52 0.57 1.77
N HIS A 79 7.29 0.26 2.81
CA HIS A 79 7.13 0.80 4.16
C HIS A 79 8.41 1.51 4.63
N GLY A 80 8.34 2.22 5.74
CA GLY A 80 9.51 2.83 6.36
C GLY A 80 10.57 1.83 6.79
N THR A 81 10.18 0.58 7.07
CA THR A 81 11.05 -0.57 7.36
C THR A 81 10.35 -1.87 7.00
N GLY A 82 11.10 -2.96 6.87
CA GLY A 82 10.54 -4.31 6.74
C GLY A 82 9.66 -4.66 7.93
N LEU A 83 8.63 -5.45 7.67
CA LEU A 83 7.73 -5.99 8.67
C LEU A 83 7.95 -7.49 8.80
N ASP A 84 7.85 -8.02 10.02
CA ASP A 84 7.90 -9.45 10.28
C ASP A 84 6.52 -10.12 10.08
N ASP A 85 6.43 -11.40 10.38
CA ASP A 85 5.19 -12.19 10.25
C ASP A 85 4.04 -11.72 11.15
N GLN A 86 4.33 -10.88 12.13
CA GLN A 86 3.35 -10.30 13.05
C GLN A 86 3.02 -8.84 12.69
N GLY A 87 3.60 -8.33 11.60
CA GLY A 87 3.47 -6.93 11.19
C GLY A 87 4.34 -5.97 12.01
N LEU A 88 5.26 -6.49 12.83
CA LEU A 88 6.13 -5.64 13.64
C LEU A 88 7.37 -5.19 12.84
N PRO A 89 7.89 -3.97 13.09
CA PRO A 89 9.05 -3.45 12.37
C PRO A 89 10.32 -4.27 12.65
N VAL A 90 10.99 -4.71 11.61
CA VAL A 90 12.29 -5.40 11.72
C VAL A 90 13.37 -4.46 12.28
N VAL A 91 13.29 -3.18 11.95
CA VAL A 91 14.15 -2.12 12.51
C VAL A 91 13.26 -1.03 13.10
N PRO A 92 12.84 -1.16 14.37
CA PRO A 92 12.00 -0.16 15.01
C PRO A 92 12.78 1.13 15.26
N ALA A 93 12.11 2.27 15.12
CA ALA A 93 12.61 3.59 15.46
C ALA A 93 11.73 4.22 16.55
N GLY A 94 12.35 4.68 17.63
CA GLY A 94 11.63 5.41 18.68
C GLY A 94 11.28 6.84 18.24
N GLU A 95 12.19 7.49 17.52
CA GLU A 95 12.01 8.84 16.98
C GLU A 95 12.67 8.94 15.61
N VAL A 96 12.01 9.58 14.67
CA VAL A 96 12.55 9.80 13.33
C VAL A 96 13.39 11.08 13.33
N THR A 97 14.69 10.92 13.12
CA THR A 97 15.66 12.03 13.17
C THR A 97 15.89 12.67 11.79
N GLY A 98 16.43 13.90 11.77
CA GLY A 98 16.78 14.59 10.52
C GLY A 98 17.67 13.77 9.57
N PRO A 99 18.75 13.11 10.04
CA PRO A 99 19.54 12.20 9.20
C PRO A 99 18.75 11.05 8.59
N MET A 100 17.73 10.52 9.29
CA MET A 100 16.85 9.48 8.75
C MET A 100 15.98 10.01 7.60
N TRP A 101 15.46 11.24 7.71
CA TRP A 101 14.72 11.91 6.63
C TRP A 101 15.56 12.06 5.36
N ILE A 102 16.79 12.55 5.50
CA ILE A 102 17.72 12.69 4.37
C ILE A 102 18.00 11.31 3.74
N ARG A 103 18.21 10.30 4.56
CA ARG A 103 18.44 8.92 4.09
C ARG A 103 17.24 8.35 3.33
N ALA A 104 16.06 8.54 3.87
CA ALA A 104 14.82 8.08 3.24
C ALA A 104 14.61 8.75 1.89
N HIS A 105 14.77 10.08 1.81
CA HIS A 105 14.71 10.83 0.56
C HIS A 105 15.71 10.29 -0.50
N ASP A 106 17.00 10.10 -0.12
CA ASP A 106 18.02 9.58 -1.04
C ASP A 106 17.69 8.15 -1.50
N THR A 107 17.15 7.33 -0.60
CA THR A 107 16.77 5.95 -0.92
C THR A 107 15.59 5.90 -1.86
N LEU A 108 14.58 6.74 -1.65
CA LEU A 108 13.43 6.84 -2.54
C LEU A 108 13.83 7.35 -3.94
N ASN A 109 14.80 8.25 -4.06
CA ASN A 109 15.37 8.64 -5.36
C ASN A 109 16.03 7.45 -6.08
N ARG A 110 16.79 6.62 -5.37
CA ARG A 110 17.39 5.39 -5.92
C ARG A 110 16.31 4.40 -6.40
N LEU A 111 15.21 4.29 -5.66
CA LEU A 111 14.07 3.46 -6.06
C LEU A 111 13.33 4.07 -7.25
N ALA A 112 13.20 5.39 -7.32
CA ALA A 112 12.64 6.07 -8.48
C ALA A 112 13.46 5.80 -9.75
N ASP A 113 14.81 5.77 -9.66
CA ASP A 113 15.67 5.39 -10.79
C ASP A 113 15.36 3.96 -11.27
N LEU A 114 15.16 3.02 -10.34
CA LEU A 114 14.74 1.66 -10.69
C LEU A 114 13.33 1.63 -11.29
N GLY A 115 12.42 2.41 -10.75
CA GLY A 115 11.05 2.54 -11.27
C GLY A 115 11.06 3.01 -12.73
N GLN A 116 11.85 4.04 -13.03
CA GLN A 116 12.02 4.58 -14.38
C GLN A 116 12.66 3.55 -15.34
N GLU A 117 13.72 2.87 -14.88
CA GLU A 117 14.42 1.85 -15.68
C GLU A 117 13.49 0.68 -16.06
N HIS A 118 12.59 0.33 -15.16
CA HIS A 118 11.80 -0.90 -15.27
C HIS A 118 10.31 -0.70 -15.55
N GLY A 119 9.84 0.54 -15.58
CA GLY A 119 8.43 0.87 -15.85
C GLY A 119 7.48 0.47 -14.70
N VAL A 120 7.94 0.57 -13.45
CA VAL A 120 7.13 0.31 -12.26
C VAL A 120 7.06 1.54 -11.37
N THR A 121 6.02 1.67 -10.57
CA THR A 121 5.87 2.72 -9.58
C THR A 121 6.00 2.13 -8.18
N PHE A 122 6.87 2.69 -7.38
CA PHE A 122 6.92 2.39 -5.94
C PHE A 122 5.88 3.24 -5.22
N VAL A 123 5.11 2.62 -4.35
CA VAL A 123 4.08 3.28 -3.55
C VAL A 123 4.41 3.15 -2.07
N LEU A 124 4.75 4.28 -1.43
CA LEU A 124 5.08 4.32 -0.01
C LEU A 124 3.79 4.40 0.81
N GLU A 125 3.59 3.44 1.68
CA GLU A 125 2.39 3.29 2.49
C GLU A 125 2.55 3.93 3.87
N ASN A 126 1.49 4.61 4.31
CA ASN A 126 1.33 5.01 5.70
C ASN A 126 0.78 3.85 6.52
N LEU A 127 1.28 3.76 7.75
CA LEU A 127 0.87 2.76 8.73
C LEU A 127 0.37 3.44 10.00
N ASN A 128 -0.17 2.70 10.96
CA ASN A 128 -0.43 3.19 12.30
C ASN A 128 0.51 2.55 13.32
N THR A 129 0.98 3.34 14.27
CA THR A 129 1.87 2.89 15.34
C THR A 129 1.17 2.66 16.67
N GLN A 130 -0.12 2.98 16.74
CA GLN A 130 -0.93 2.90 17.96
C GLN A 130 -1.45 1.48 18.19
N VAL A 131 -1.74 0.74 17.12
CA VAL A 131 -2.38 -0.58 17.19
C VAL A 131 -1.55 -1.65 16.49
N ASP A 132 -1.25 -1.46 15.19
CA ASP A 132 -0.75 -2.57 14.36
C ASP A 132 0.79 -2.62 14.24
N HIS A 133 1.45 -1.46 14.09
CA HIS A 133 2.86 -1.39 13.68
C HIS A 133 3.71 -0.47 14.59
N PRO A 134 3.78 -0.72 15.91
CA PRO A 134 4.48 0.16 16.85
C PRO A 134 5.97 0.26 16.51
N GLY A 135 6.46 1.50 16.34
CA GLY A 135 7.87 1.78 16.08
C GLY A 135 8.27 1.78 14.59
N VAL A 136 7.34 1.66 13.65
CA VAL A 136 7.67 1.87 12.23
C VAL A 136 8.05 3.34 12.00
N PRO A 137 9.21 3.63 11.37
CA PRO A 137 9.58 4.98 11.01
C PRO A 137 8.76 5.49 9.82
N PHE A 138 8.50 6.80 9.75
CA PHE A 138 7.71 7.44 8.68
C PHE A 138 6.31 6.81 8.51
N ALA A 139 5.68 6.43 9.62
CA ALA A 139 4.42 5.70 9.57
C ALA A 139 3.21 6.58 9.24
N ARG A 140 3.22 7.88 9.61
CA ARG A 140 2.07 8.74 9.42
C ARG A 140 1.91 9.14 7.96
N ALA A 141 0.66 9.30 7.52
CA ALA A 141 0.39 9.73 6.14
C ALA A 141 0.97 11.12 5.83
N CYS A 142 1.06 12.03 6.82
CA CYS A 142 1.75 13.30 6.63
C CYS A 142 3.26 13.11 6.41
N ASP A 143 3.91 12.16 7.08
CA ASP A 143 5.35 11.89 6.90
C ASP A 143 5.60 11.28 5.51
N VAL A 144 4.73 10.35 5.09
CA VAL A 144 4.77 9.75 3.74
C VAL A 144 4.58 10.82 2.66
N LEU A 145 3.61 11.73 2.84
CA LEU A 145 3.36 12.85 1.93
C LEU A 145 4.60 13.74 1.81
N ASP A 146 5.21 14.12 2.93
CA ASP A 146 6.40 14.99 2.93
C ASP A 146 7.58 14.31 2.23
N LEU A 147 7.80 13.01 2.45
CA LEU A 147 8.85 12.24 1.75
C LEU A 147 8.58 12.17 0.25
N VAL A 148 7.39 11.74 -0.16
CA VAL A 148 7.05 11.59 -1.59
C VAL A 148 7.07 12.94 -2.30
N ALA A 149 6.55 14.00 -1.68
CA ALA A 149 6.59 15.34 -2.22
C ALA A 149 8.03 15.88 -2.33
N SER A 150 8.92 15.54 -1.40
CA SER A 150 10.33 15.95 -1.46
C SER A 150 11.09 15.29 -2.62
N VAL A 151 10.73 14.05 -2.97
CA VAL A 151 11.30 13.32 -4.11
C VAL A 151 10.72 13.83 -5.43
N ASP A 152 9.43 14.12 -5.47
CA ASP A 152 8.67 14.70 -6.60
C ASP A 152 8.92 13.99 -7.95
N ARG A 153 8.93 12.66 -7.93
CA ARG A 153 9.13 11.83 -9.13
C ARG A 153 7.91 10.92 -9.36
N PRO A 154 7.48 10.72 -10.63
CA PRO A 154 6.31 9.89 -10.95
C PRO A 154 6.46 8.41 -10.55
N GLU A 155 7.68 7.93 -10.40
CA GLU A 155 7.98 6.55 -10.02
C GLU A 155 7.88 6.29 -8.51
N VAL A 156 7.69 7.34 -7.69
CA VAL A 156 7.45 7.25 -6.25
C VAL A 156 6.16 7.97 -5.92
N ARG A 157 5.18 7.26 -5.41
CA ARG A 157 3.84 7.76 -5.07
C ARG A 157 3.43 7.32 -3.69
N ILE A 158 2.28 7.78 -3.24
CA ILE A 158 1.67 7.39 -1.96
C ILE A 158 0.73 6.21 -2.20
N MET A 159 0.85 5.16 -1.39
CA MET A 159 -0.24 4.26 -1.09
C MET A 159 -0.91 4.80 0.18
N LEU A 160 -2.06 5.43 0.02
CA LEU A 160 -2.79 6.01 1.14
C LEU A 160 -3.73 4.96 1.73
N ASP A 161 -3.31 4.34 2.82
CA ASP A 161 -4.17 3.44 3.58
C ASP A 161 -5.03 4.25 4.56
N LEU A 162 -6.35 4.22 4.33
CA LEU A 162 -7.33 4.99 5.11
C LEU A 162 -7.66 4.35 6.45
N TYR A 163 -7.49 3.03 6.60
CA TYR A 163 -7.60 2.37 7.88
C TYR A 163 -6.50 2.82 8.83
N HIS A 164 -5.25 2.77 8.37
CA HIS A 164 -4.12 3.23 9.16
C HIS A 164 -4.20 4.73 9.44
N ALA A 165 -4.59 5.52 8.45
CA ALA A 165 -4.74 6.97 8.61
C ALA A 165 -5.85 7.34 9.61
N GLN A 166 -6.97 6.60 9.64
CA GLN A 166 -8.03 6.84 10.62
C GLN A 166 -7.54 6.67 12.06
N ILE A 167 -6.80 5.59 12.32
CA ILE A 167 -6.22 5.30 13.64
C ILE A 167 -5.14 6.33 14.00
N GLY A 168 -4.27 6.66 13.04
CA GLY A 168 -3.09 7.49 13.27
C GLY A 168 -3.34 8.99 13.31
N GLU A 169 -4.21 9.52 12.46
CA GLU A 169 -4.34 10.95 12.19
C GLU A 169 -5.78 11.45 12.12
N GLY A 170 -6.69 10.65 11.58
CA GLY A 170 -8.07 11.08 11.31
C GLY A 170 -8.17 12.13 10.20
N ASN A 171 -9.29 12.86 10.18
CA ASN A 171 -9.55 13.94 9.20
C ASN A 171 -9.34 13.50 7.73
N LEU A 172 -9.80 12.29 7.39
CA LEU A 172 -9.48 11.58 6.15
C LEU A 172 -9.83 12.36 4.88
N ILE A 173 -10.93 13.11 4.87
CA ILE A 173 -11.35 13.90 3.70
C ILE A 173 -10.30 14.93 3.32
N GLU A 174 -9.79 15.66 4.31
CA GLU A 174 -8.75 16.66 4.08
C GLU A 174 -7.41 16.02 3.74
N LEU A 175 -7.10 14.89 4.38
CA LEU A 175 -5.90 14.12 4.09
C LEU A 175 -5.88 13.63 2.63
N VAL A 176 -6.98 13.07 2.13
CA VAL A 176 -7.14 12.66 0.73
C VAL A 176 -6.88 13.83 -0.23
N ARG A 177 -7.45 15.02 0.06
CA ARG A 177 -7.22 16.22 -0.76
C ARG A 177 -5.75 16.65 -0.78
N ARG A 178 -5.09 16.62 0.38
CA ARG A 178 -3.66 16.97 0.49
C ARG A 178 -2.77 16.00 -0.27
N CYS A 179 -3.08 14.70 -0.21
CA CYS A 179 -2.32 13.65 -0.90
C CYS A 179 -2.61 13.59 -2.41
N ALA A 180 -3.68 14.22 -2.90
CA ALA A 180 -4.16 14.11 -4.28
C ALA A 180 -3.08 14.21 -5.38
N PRO A 181 -2.10 15.15 -5.33
CA PRO A 181 -1.06 15.26 -6.36
C PRO A 181 -0.11 14.07 -6.43
N TYR A 182 -0.02 13.29 -5.35
CA TYR A 182 0.96 12.23 -5.18
C TYR A 182 0.35 10.83 -5.01
N LEU A 183 -0.98 10.69 -5.11
CA LEU A 183 -1.65 9.40 -4.98
C LEU A 183 -1.25 8.44 -6.09
N GLY A 184 -0.77 7.27 -5.72
CA GLY A 184 -0.53 6.13 -6.59
C GLY A 184 -1.55 5.03 -6.41
N GLU A 185 -1.96 4.80 -5.17
CA GLU A 185 -2.93 3.78 -4.78
C GLU A 185 -3.62 4.18 -3.47
N ILE A 186 -4.83 3.68 -3.25
CA ILE A 186 -5.56 3.84 -1.99
C ILE A 186 -5.89 2.46 -1.46
N GLN A 187 -5.67 2.25 -0.16
CA GLN A 187 -6.14 1.07 0.54
C GLN A 187 -7.19 1.42 1.58
N VAL A 188 -8.13 0.51 1.76
CA VAL A 188 -9.28 0.71 2.62
C VAL A 188 -9.60 -0.52 3.46
N ALA A 189 -9.92 -0.29 4.71
CA ALA A 189 -10.66 -1.16 5.60
C ALA A 189 -11.34 -0.29 6.66
N ASP A 190 -12.33 -0.80 7.36
CA ASP A 190 -13.04 -0.03 8.37
C ASP A 190 -12.43 -0.19 9.78
N VAL A 191 -12.65 0.81 10.61
CA VAL A 191 -12.16 0.86 12.01
C VAL A 191 -13.38 0.81 12.94
N PRO A 192 -13.32 0.01 14.03
CA PRO A 192 -12.30 -0.97 14.37
C PRO A 192 -12.44 -2.29 13.61
N GLY A 193 -11.41 -3.15 13.66
CA GLY A 193 -11.51 -4.55 13.23
C GLY A 193 -10.94 -4.82 11.85
N ARG A 194 -10.57 -3.80 11.06
CA ARG A 194 -9.96 -3.92 9.73
C ARG A 194 -10.80 -4.80 8.78
N CYS A 195 -12.13 -4.59 8.81
CA CYS A 195 -13.07 -5.28 7.93
C CYS A 195 -13.52 -4.39 6.75
N GLU A 196 -14.44 -4.91 5.94
CA GLU A 196 -14.94 -4.19 4.76
C GLU A 196 -15.65 -2.87 5.10
N PRO A 197 -15.71 -1.88 4.17
CA PRO A 197 -16.44 -0.63 4.34
C PRO A 197 -17.87 -0.81 4.84
N GLY A 198 -18.28 0.01 5.82
CA GLY A 198 -19.60 -0.05 6.46
C GLY A 198 -19.69 -0.99 7.66
N SER A 199 -18.57 -1.62 8.05
CA SER A 199 -18.49 -2.42 9.27
C SER A 199 -18.08 -1.62 10.51
N GLY A 200 -17.61 -0.38 10.36
CA GLY A 200 -17.06 0.46 11.41
C GLY A 200 -17.45 1.94 11.33
N GLU A 201 -16.50 2.82 11.63
CA GLU A 201 -16.74 4.26 11.83
C GLU A 201 -16.38 5.15 10.64
N ILE A 202 -15.73 4.63 9.59
CA ILE A 202 -15.30 5.43 8.45
C ILE A 202 -16.46 5.66 7.49
N HIS A 203 -16.73 6.94 7.17
CA HIS A 203 -17.81 7.29 6.25
C HIS A 203 -17.34 7.24 4.79
N TYR A 204 -17.16 6.02 4.24
CA TYR A 204 -16.67 5.77 2.88
C TYR A 204 -17.43 6.45 1.75
N PRO A 205 -18.77 6.64 1.81
CA PRO A 205 -19.48 7.41 0.78
C PRO A 205 -19.00 8.87 0.63
N ALA A 206 -18.54 9.51 1.72
CA ALA A 206 -17.95 10.85 1.64
C ALA A 206 -16.54 10.81 1.03
N ILE A 207 -15.76 9.78 1.35
CA ILE A 207 -14.45 9.56 0.75
C ILE A 207 -14.59 9.30 -0.76
N ALA A 208 -15.51 8.45 -1.19
CA ALA A 208 -15.77 8.17 -2.61
C ALA A 208 -16.12 9.45 -3.39
N ARG A 209 -17.00 10.30 -2.83
CA ARG A 209 -17.28 11.62 -3.44
C ARG A 209 -16.03 12.49 -3.52
N THR A 210 -15.22 12.55 -2.45
CA THR A 210 -13.99 13.35 -2.45
C THR A 210 -13.00 12.86 -3.51
N LEU A 211 -12.83 11.54 -3.67
CA LEU A 211 -11.97 10.96 -4.70
C LEU A 211 -12.45 11.31 -6.11
N ASN A 212 -13.76 11.27 -6.33
CA ASN A 212 -14.33 11.72 -7.59
C ASN A 212 -14.12 13.21 -7.85
N ASP A 213 -14.32 14.06 -6.84
CA ASP A 213 -14.16 15.52 -6.93
C ASP A 213 -12.72 15.94 -7.26
N ILE A 214 -11.71 15.23 -6.72
CA ILE A 214 -10.31 15.47 -7.07
C ILE A 214 -9.88 14.79 -8.38
N GLY A 215 -10.78 14.07 -9.03
CA GLY A 215 -10.52 13.38 -10.30
C GLY A 215 -9.65 12.13 -10.18
N TYR A 216 -9.57 11.49 -9.00
CA TYR A 216 -8.82 10.26 -8.84
C TYR A 216 -9.41 9.13 -9.70
N ARG A 217 -8.55 8.41 -10.44
CA ARG A 217 -8.93 7.29 -11.32
C ARG A 217 -8.00 6.08 -11.13
N GLY A 218 -7.22 6.10 -10.06
CA GLY A 218 -6.33 4.99 -9.70
C GLY A 218 -7.06 3.83 -9.02
N THR A 219 -6.29 2.87 -8.58
CA THR A 219 -6.78 1.68 -7.87
C THR A 219 -7.18 2.03 -6.43
N ILE A 220 -8.28 1.43 -5.99
CA ILE A 220 -8.68 1.37 -4.58
C ILE A 220 -8.70 -0.11 -4.21
N GLY A 221 -7.92 -0.51 -3.23
CA GLY A 221 -7.80 -1.89 -2.74
C GLY A 221 -8.48 -2.08 -1.40
N LEU A 222 -9.15 -3.22 -1.21
CA LEU A 222 -9.64 -3.66 0.09
C LEU A 222 -8.55 -4.52 0.76
N GLU A 223 -7.87 -3.98 1.75
CA GLU A 223 -6.93 -4.73 2.57
C GLU A 223 -7.50 -4.94 3.97
N GLY A 224 -8.22 -6.03 4.13
CA GLY A 224 -8.92 -6.30 5.38
C GLY A 224 -9.43 -7.73 5.47
N TRP A 225 -10.18 -7.98 6.54
CA TRP A 225 -10.86 -9.24 6.81
C TRP A 225 -12.34 -9.09 6.47
N ALA A 226 -12.99 -10.16 6.04
CA ALA A 226 -14.44 -10.15 5.98
C ALA A 226 -15.02 -10.21 7.39
N SER A 227 -15.96 -9.33 7.73
CA SER A 227 -16.68 -9.36 9.02
C SER A 227 -17.60 -10.59 9.15
N GLY A 228 -17.85 -11.26 8.02
CA GLY A 228 -18.67 -12.46 7.93
C GLY A 228 -18.42 -13.18 6.60
N ASP A 229 -19.33 -13.06 5.64
CA ASP A 229 -19.21 -13.66 4.31
C ASP A 229 -18.27 -12.85 3.39
N ASP A 230 -17.29 -13.49 2.78
CA ASP A 230 -16.24 -12.86 1.98
C ASP A 230 -16.81 -12.21 0.68
N GLU A 231 -17.81 -12.81 0.04
CA GLU A 231 -18.40 -12.22 -1.16
C GLU A 231 -19.28 -11.01 -0.83
N LEU A 232 -19.99 -11.07 0.33
CA LEU A 232 -20.72 -9.91 0.82
C LEU A 232 -19.78 -8.76 1.17
N ALA A 233 -18.60 -9.06 1.75
CA ALA A 233 -17.58 -8.04 2.04
C ALA A 233 -17.09 -7.34 0.76
N LEU A 234 -16.81 -8.09 -0.31
CA LEU A 234 -16.42 -7.54 -1.60
C LEU A 234 -17.56 -6.70 -2.25
N ARG A 235 -18.81 -7.14 -2.16
CA ARG A 235 -19.95 -6.35 -2.64
C ARG A 235 -20.10 -5.03 -1.89
N ARG A 236 -19.98 -5.04 -0.55
CA ARG A 236 -20.02 -3.80 0.26
C ARG A 236 -18.88 -2.85 -0.09
N PHE A 237 -17.69 -3.40 -0.36
CA PHE A 237 -16.57 -2.61 -0.84
C PHE A 237 -16.89 -1.94 -2.19
N GLU A 238 -17.39 -2.67 -3.17
CA GLU A 238 -17.80 -2.12 -4.48
C GLU A 238 -18.88 -1.05 -4.33
N GLU A 239 -19.94 -1.33 -3.55
CA GLU A 239 -21.03 -0.40 -3.28
C GLU A 239 -20.56 0.91 -2.63
N ALA A 240 -19.57 0.85 -1.71
CA ALA A 240 -19.04 2.02 -1.02
C ALA A 240 -18.38 3.04 -1.95
N PHE A 241 -17.86 2.58 -3.10
CA PHE A 241 -17.19 3.42 -4.10
C PHE A 241 -17.99 3.59 -5.40
N THR A 242 -19.16 2.98 -5.51
CA THR A 242 -20.10 3.22 -6.60
C THR A 242 -20.94 4.46 -6.29
N LEU A 243 -20.68 5.56 -7.02
CA LEU A 243 -21.46 6.78 -6.85
C LEU A 243 -22.82 6.64 -7.55
N SER A 244 -23.89 6.74 -6.78
CA SER A 244 -25.24 6.89 -7.36
C SER A 244 -25.33 8.22 -8.11
N VAL A 245 -25.69 8.15 -9.38
CA VAL A 245 -25.94 9.30 -10.25
C VAL A 245 -27.19 10.04 -9.82
#